data_86167742dbb939ca04677f7a092244d8
#
_entry.id   86167742dbb939ca04677f7a092244d8
#
_cell.length_a   1.000
_cell.length_b   1.000
_cell.length_c   1.000
_cell.angle_alpha   90.00
_cell.angle_beta   90.00
_cell.angle_gamma   90.00
#
_symmetry.space_group_name_H-M   'P 1'
#
loop_
_entity.id
_entity.type
_entity.pdbx_description
1 polymer ?
#
loop_
_entity_poly.entity_id
_entity_poly.type
_entity_poly.pdbx_seq_one_letter_code
_entity_poly.pdbx_strand_id
1 'polypeptide(L)'
;MTWTPWYHHRALQRLEAELSLTTGLAIEIEDFEKATPSSYRLHGITIREPETTHEIARIRKIEHVTEGGEVTILLQQPEIQAAELKGIWQLLHQRFLCRPDLTAMPVRVSANDLTLHSRTGAVTLKDVDAWIVPHENAVEATLACLPANSLNDTPINIMVRRDRSGKRPATRWSLDTRGTTLPCSAIADFLPEMEKLGVNAEFAGTMTWQIEKNHWWIDLGGSRFTNVALDRIFERNSHRLSGTATFEFDRCRIDPHSKRSDISGSIIAKNGQMGRSLLIAANQNCGFEVRLQDRLIDQHGDIPFDLLGLGFNVNNAQINLTGICRNEVGYEGFPTDVALCLDGFPIVFSTPQTLDSLSVLNVVAPNYSVAVPMSDQTDWLMNILIPPSRPMPTNQPRIRSANNWHGGPTISQPQ
;
A
#
# COMPACT_ATOMS: atom_id res chain seq x y z
N MET A 1 22.15 44.20 -9.53
CA MET A 1 21.34 45.05 -8.65
C MET A 1 21.39 44.42 -7.25
N THR A 2 22.09 45.06 -6.33
CA THR A 2 22.15 44.63 -4.92
C THR A 2 20.83 45.00 -4.27
N TRP A 3 19.99 44.01 -4.06
CA TRP A 3 18.76 44.16 -3.28
C TRP A 3 19.16 44.53 -1.87
N THR A 4 18.54 45.56 -1.28
CA THR A 4 18.74 45.81 0.14
C THR A 4 18.24 44.64 0.94
N PRO A 5 18.91 44.17 2.02
CA PRO A 5 18.52 42.97 2.80
C PRO A 5 17.07 43.00 3.26
N TRP A 6 16.54 44.18 3.57
CA TRP A 6 15.14 44.36 3.94
C TRP A 6 14.15 44.03 2.81
N TYR A 7 14.46 44.39 1.57
CA TYR A 7 13.58 44.14 0.43
C TYR A 7 13.58 42.67 0.05
N HIS A 8 14.73 41.99 0.17
CA HIS A 8 14.89 40.58 -0.05
C HIS A 8 14.05 39.78 0.97
N HIS A 9 14.16 40.07 2.27
CA HIS A 9 13.40 39.44 3.34
C HIS A 9 11.88 39.59 3.15
N ARG A 10 11.42 40.79 2.76
CA ARG A 10 9.98 41.01 2.49
C ARG A 10 9.49 40.29 1.25
N ALA A 11 10.31 40.12 0.21
CA ALA A 11 9.98 39.36 -0.96
C ALA A 11 9.89 37.85 -0.65
N LEU A 12 10.81 37.34 0.19
CA LEU A 12 10.81 35.96 0.68
C LEU A 12 9.51 35.66 1.46
N GLN A 13 9.16 36.49 2.43
CA GLN A 13 7.92 36.32 3.21
C GLN A 13 6.66 36.33 2.33
N ARG A 14 6.63 37.13 1.26
CA ARG A 14 5.51 37.14 0.32
C ARG A 14 5.45 35.82 -0.49
N LEU A 15 6.61 35.33 -0.92
CA LEU A 15 6.69 34.07 -1.64
C LEU A 15 6.26 32.88 -0.76
N GLU A 16 6.74 32.84 0.48
CA GLU A 16 6.31 31.82 1.47
C GLU A 16 4.80 31.86 1.68
N ALA A 17 4.23 33.06 1.89
CA ALA A 17 2.80 33.22 2.09
C ALA A 17 1.98 32.81 0.86
N GLU A 18 2.45 33.16 -0.35
CA GLU A 18 1.80 32.78 -1.62
C GLU A 18 1.84 31.26 -1.83
N LEU A 19 3.00 30.64 -1.64
CA LEU A 19 3.14 29.19 -1.76
C LEU A 19 2.33 28.45 -0.69
N SER A 20 2.33 28.94 0.55
CA SER A 20 1.54 28.36 1.63
C SER A 20 0.03 28.47 1.35
N LEU A 21 -0.44 29.61 0.84
CA LEU A 21 -1.83 29.80 0.45
C LEU A 21 -2.21 28.87 -0.73
N THR A 22 -1.34 28.74 -1.71
CA THR A 22 -1.58 27.92 -2.90
C THR A 22 -1.60 26.44 -2.58
N THR A 23 -0.66 25.96 -1.78
CA THR A 23 -0.53 24.56 -1.43
C THR A 23 -1.42 24.13 -0.24
N GLY A 24 -1.70 25.05 0.68
CA GLY A 24 -2.36 24.77 1.95
C GLY A 24 -1.40 24.15 2.98
N LEU A 25 -0.08 24.20 2.74
CA LEU A 25 0.98 23.72 3.63
C LEU A 25 1.75 24.90 4.21
N ALA A 26 2.39 24.73 5.35
CA ALA A 26 3.32 25.71 5.89
C ALA A 26 4.67 25.52 5.21
N ILE A 27 5.13 26.52 4.44
CA ILE A 27 6.37 26.49 3.67
C ILE A 27 7.30 27.55 4.23
N GLU A 28 8.50 27.13 4.63
CA GLU A 28 9.59 27.98 5.08
C GLU A 28 10.73 27.87 4.06
N ILE A 29 11.34 28.99 3.68
CA ILE A 29 12.41 29.09 2.68
C ILE A 29 13.55 29.89 3.27
N GLU A 30 14.77 29.35 3.26
CA GLU A 30 15.94 30.06 3.81
C GLU A 30 16.39 31.20 2.88
N ASP A 31 16.40 30.95 1.56
CA ASP A 31 16.83 31.93 0.58
C ASP A 31 16.19 31.68 -0.80
N PHE A 32 16.11 32.72 -1.62
CA PHE A 32 15.64 32.60 -3.00
C PHE A 32 16.44 33.52 -3.98
N GLU A 33 16.59 33.01 -5.18
CA GLU A 33 17.21 33.73 -6.30
C GLU A 33 16.23 33.75 -7.48
N LYS A 34 16.05 34.94 -8.06
CA LYS A 34 15.31 35.07 -9.31
C LYS A 34 16.29 35.05 -10.48
N ALA A 35 16.35 33.91 -11.19
CA ALA A 35 17.28 33.75 -12.31
C ALA A 35 16.80 34.48 -13.59
N THR A 36 15.50 34.33 -13.93
CA THR A 36 14.82 35.00 -15.05
C THR A 36 13.39 35.41 -14.65
N PRO A 37 12.63 36.13 -15.48
CA PRO A 37 11.23 36.42 -15.20
C PRO A 37 10.37 35.17 -14.98
N SER A 38 10.73 34.04 -15.62
CA SER A 38 10.01 32.77 -15.58
C SER A 38 10.71 31.67 -14.79
N SER A 39 11.85 31.96 -14.14
CA SER A 39 12.57 30.96 -13.34
C SER A 39 13.10 31.54 -12.04
N TYR A 40 13.02 30.73 -10.99
CA TYR A 40 13.57 31.04 -9.67
C TYR A 40 14.18 29.80 -9.01
N ARG A 41 15.08 30.03 -8.07
CA ARG A 41 15.72 29.01 -7.25
C ARG A 41 15.41 29.28 -5.80
N LEU A 42 15.02 28.25 -5.09
CA LEU A 42 14.77 28.28 -3.65
C LEU A 42 15.82 27.42 -2.96
N HIS A 43 16.27 27.83 -1.80
CA HIS A 43 17.25 27.13 -0.98
C HIS A 43 16.70 26.88 0.42
N GLY A 44 17.00 25.71 0.99
CA GLY A 44 16.62 25.34 2.35
C GLY A 44 15.12 25.37 2.57
N ILE A 45 14.37 24.55 1.82
CA ILE A 45 12.91 24.52 1.91
C ILE A 45 12.49 23.47 2.91
N THR A 46 11.66 23.87 3.90
CA THR A 46 11.00 23.00 4.85
C THR A 46 9.49 23.11 4.65
N ILE A 47 8.84 21.97 4.46
CA ILE A 47 7.39 21.86 4.28
C ILE A 47 6.82 21.22 5.53
N ARG A 48 5.82 21.85 6.16
CA ARG A 48 5.15 21.35 7.36
C ARG A 48 3.63 21.32 7.20
N GLU A 49 2.99 20.46 7.97
CA GLU A 49 1.56 20.48 8.13
C GLU A 49 1.14 21.69 8.98
N PRO A 50 0.20 22.52 8.51
CA PRO A 50 -0.16 23.77 9.22
C PRO A 50 -0.70 23.57 10.62
N GLU A 51 -1.47 22.48 10.86
CA GLU A 51 -2.16 22.24 12.12
C GLU A 51 -1.24 21.58 13.17
N THR A 52 -0.43 20.61 12.77
CA THR A 52 0.42 19.82 13.67
C THR A 52 1.85 20.29 13.73
N THR A 53 2.27 21.14 12.79
CA THR A 53 3.66 21.58 12.58
C THR A 53 4.65 20.45 12.27
N HIS A 54 4.16 19.23 12.02
CA HIS A 54 5.00 18.11 11.64
C HIS A 54 5.71 18.39 10.30
N GLU A 55 6.98 18.07 10.23
CA GLU A 55 7.78 18.18 9.01
C GLU A 55 7.35 17.08 8.04
N ILE A 56 6.82 17.50 6.89
CA ILE A 56 6.42 16.60 5.79
C ILE A 56 7.62 16.30 4.91
N ALA A 57 8.35 17.35 4.53
CA ALA A 57 9.49 17.26 3.65
C ALA A 57 10.52 18.34 3.91
N ARG A 58 11.78 18.01 3.61
CA ARG A 58 12.89 18.95 3.55
C ARG A 58 13.56 18.82 2.18
N ILE A 59 13.85 19.97 1.56
CA ILE A 59 14.44 20.01 0.22
C ILE A 59 15.58 21.02 0.23
N ARG A 60 16.77 20.56 -0.12
CA ARG A 60 17.94 21.43 -0.11
C ARG A 60 17.82 22.57 -1.12
N LYS A 61 17.32 22.27 -2.32
CA LYS A 61 17.15 23.27 -3.38
C LYS A 61 16.01 22.89 -4.31
N ILE A 62 15.26 23.89 -4.75
CA ILE A 62 14.26 23.77 -5.80
C ILE A 62 14.64 24.73 -6.94
N GLU A 63 14.66 24.23 -8.16
CA GLU A 63 14.71 25.05 -9.37
C GLU A 63 13.36 24.98 -10.07
N HIS A 64 12.71 26.11 -10.24
CA HIS A 64 11.44 26.25 -10.91
C HIS A 64 11.63 26.97 -12.24
N VAL A 65 11.11 26.39 -13.33
CA VAL A 65 11.14 26.96 -14.67
C VAL A 65 9.76 26.82 -15.29
N THR A 66 9.26 27.91 -15.88
CA THR A 66 8.03 27.88 -16.69
C THR A 66 8.40 28.21 -18.12
N GLU A 67 8.28 27.25 -19.02
CA GLU A 67 8.62 27.40 -20.43
C GLU A 67 7.70 26.53 -21.29
N GLY A 68 7.34 27.05 -22.49
CA GLY A 68 6.55 26.28 -23.46
C GLY A 68 5.16 25.85 -23.03
N GLY A 69 4.59 26.45 -21.97
CA GLY A 69 3.30 26.05 -21.40
C GLY A 69 3.41 24.86 -20.42
N GLU A 70 4.58 24.59 -19.89
CA GLU A 70 4.87 23.57 -18.89
C GLU A 70 5.59 24.19 -17.69
N VAL A 71 5.34 23.63 -16.51
CA VAL A 71 6.06 23.96 -15.28
C VAL A 71 7.00 22.81 -14.93
N THR A 72 8.29 23.06 -14.88
CA THR A 72 9.31 22.11 -14.45
C THR A 72 9.87 22.49 -13.09
N ILE A 73 9.88 21.55 -12.15
CA ILE A 73 10.39 21.69 -10.79
C ILE A 73 11.48 20.63 -10.58
N LEU A 74 12.73 21.08 -10.44
CA LEU A 74 13.85 20.19 -10.15
C LEU A 74 14.17 20.26 -8.65
N LEU A 75 14.12 19.11 -8.00
CA LEU A 75 14.41 18.99 -6.56
C LEU A 75 15.82 18.43 -6.37
N GLN A 76 16.57 19.04 -5.46
CA GLN A 76 17.87 18.53 -5.04
C GLN A 76 17.79 18.04 -3.61
N GLN A 77 18.12 16.77 -3.40
CA GLN A 77 18.11 16.09 -2.11
C GLN A 77 16.77 16.27 -1.36
N PRO A 78 15.63 15.92 -1.94
CA PRO A 78 14.37 15.90 -1.22
C PRO A 78 14.36 14.74 -0.23
N GLU A 79 13.97 15.04 1.01
CA GLU A 79 13.75 14.10 2.08
C GLU A 79 12.27 14.19 2.50
N ILE A 80 11.57 13.08 2.58
CA ILE A 80 10.14 13.00 2.90
C ILE A 80 9.95 12.07 4.09
N GLN A 81 9.11 12.47 5.03
CA GLN A 81 8.66 11.60 6.11
C GLN A 81 7.54 10.68 5.60
N ALA A 82 7.76 9.38 5.60
CA ALA A 82 6.78 8.41 5.09
C ALA A 82 5.46 8.44 5.86
N ALA A 83 5.48 8.76 7.15
CA ALA A 83 4.27 8.96 7.97
C ALA A 83 3.38 10.10 7.44
N GLU A 84 3.97 11.10 6.79
CA GLU A 84 3.28 12.27 6.26
C GLU A 84 2.88 12.15 4.78
N LEU A 85 3.10 11.01 4.13
CA LEU A 85 2.65 10.75 2.75
C LEU A 85 1.13 10.96 2.59
N LYS A 86 0.36 10.77 3.67
CA LYS A 86 -1.07 11.07 3.69
C LYS A 86 -1.35 12.55 3.43
N GLY A 87 -0.56 13.46 3.99
CA GLY A 87 -0.66 14.91 3.75
C GLY A 87 -0.34 15.25 2.29
N ILE A 88 0.72 14.68 1.74
CA ILE A 88 1.09 14.84 0.32
C ILE A 88 -0.04 14.31 -0.58
N TRP A 89 -0.61 13.16 -0.26
CA TRP A 89 -1.75 12.63 -0.99
C TRP A 89 -2.97 13.55 -0.93
N GLN A 90 -3.30 14.09 0.24
CA GLN A 90 -4.41 15.03 0.39
C GLN A 90 -4.20 16.29 -0.45
N LEU A 91 -2.99 16.83 -0.46
CA LEU A 91 -2.61 17.95 -1.30
C LEU A 91 -2.82 17.62 -2.79
N LEU A 92 -2.22 16.52 -3.28
CA LEU A 92 -2.36 16.09 -4.66
C LEU A 92 -3.84 15.90 -5.05
N HIS A 93 -4.60 15.19 -4.20
CA HIS A 93 -5.99 14.90 -4.46
C HIS A 93 -6.88 16.16 -4.46
N GLN A 94 -6.78 16.99 -3.43
CA GLN A 94 -7.66 18.14 -3.24
C GLN A 94 -7.33 19.30 -4.16
N ARG A 95 -6.04 19.58 -4.35
CA ARG A 95 -5.58 20.77 -5.11
C ARG A 95 -5.43 20.50 -6.60
N PHE A 96 -5.03 19.29 -6.99
CA PHE A 96 -4.80 18.99 -8.41
C PHE A 96 -5.86 18.06 -8.98
N LEU A 97 -6.05 16.89 -8.41
CA LEU A 97 -6.98 15.89 -8.96
C LEU A 97 -8.45 16.34 -8.85
N CYS A 98 -8.83 17.06 -7.80
CA CYS A 98 -10.21 17.56 -7.62
C CYS A 98 -10.46 18.93 -8.24
N ARG A 99 -9.43 19.68 -8.56
CA ARG A 99 -9.52 21.07 -9.04
C ARG A 99 -8.81 21.21 -10.40
N PRO A 100 -9.42 20.74 -11.51
CA PRO A 100 -8.82 20.85 -12.84
C PRO A 100 -8.59 22.30 -13.27
N ASP A 101 -9.34 23.24 -12.70
CA ASP A 101 -9.17 24.68 -12.89
C ASP A 101 -7.83 25.21 -12.36
N LEU A 102 -7.22 24.54 -11.38
CA LEU A 102 -5.89 24.89 -10.85
C LEU A 102 -4.74 24.21 -11.62
N THR A 103 -5.06 23.23 -12.47
CA THR A 103 -4.08 22.48 -13.26
C THR A 103 -4.19 22.89 -14.73
N ALA A 104 -3.94 24.16 -15.01
CA ALA A 104 -4.07 24.68 -16.38
C ALA A 104 -2.93 24.22 -17.32
N MET A 105 -1.79 23.85 -16.77
CA MET A 105 -0.58 23.43 -17.49
C MET A 105 -0.05 22.13 -16.92
N PRO A 106 0.63 21.29 -17.72
CA PRO A 106 1.39 20.17 -17.21
C PRO A 106 2.46 20.63 -16.20
N VAL A 107 2.60 19.87 -15.12
CA VAL A 107 3.63 20.09 -14.10
C VAL A 107 4.54 18.86 -14.05
N ARG A 108 5.83 19.07 -14.18
CA ARG A 108 6.86 18.05 -14.01
C ARG A 108 7.65 18.31 -12.74
N VAL A 109 7.86 17.28 -11.93
CA VAL A 109 8.70 17.32 -10.73
C VAL A 109 9.73 16.22 -10.84
N SER A 110 11.02 16.56 -10.81
CA SER A 110 12.09 15.58 -10.97
C SER A 110 13.13 15.72 -9.86
N ALA A 111 13.71 14.57 -9.47
CA ALA A 111 14.83 14.50 -8.54
C ALA A 111 15.75 13.33 -8.93
N ASN A 112 17.07 13.52 -8.82
CA ASN A 112 18.00 12.40 -9.02
C ASN A 112 17.83 11.35 -7.92
N ASP A 113 17.70 11.81 -6.66
CA ASP A 113 17.52 10.98 -5.48
C ASP A 113 16.42 11.59 -4.61
N LEU A 114 15.58 10.74 -4.07
CA LEU A 114 14.55 11.07 -3.07
C LEU A 114 14.68 10.10 -1.91
N THR A 115 14.78 10.61 -0.70
CA THR A 115 14.85 9.79 0.51
C THR A 115 13.51 9.80 1.24
N LEU A 116 12.95 8.61 1.47
CA LEU A 116 11.78 8.39 2.34
C LEU A 116 12.25 7.91 3.70
N HIS A 117 12.00 8.70 4.75
CA HIS A 117 12.28 8.32 6.13
C HIS A 117 11.05 7.62 6.73
N SER A 118 11.18 6.33 7.01
CA SER A 118 10.16 5.53 7.69
C SER A 118 10.62 5.09 9.08
N ARG A 119 9.71 4.62 9.91
CA ARG A 119 10.02 4.05 11.23
C ARG A 119 10.98 2.86 11.18
N THR A 120 11.02 2.15 10.07
CA THR A 120 11.86 0.97 9.85
C THR A 120 13.21 1.28 9.20
N GLY A 121 13.43 2.54 8.79
CA GLY A 121 14.65 2.99 8.14
C GLY A 121 14.41 3.93 6.97
N ALA A 122 15.47 4.33 6.29
CA ALA A 122 15.40 5.19 5.12
C ALA A 122 15.41 4.35 3.83
N VAL A 123 14.52 4.68 2.90
CA VAL A 123 14.46 4.11 1.56
C VAL A 123 14.80 5.22 0.56
N THR A 124 15.81 4.99 -0.26
CA THR A 124 16.20 5.94 -1.32
C THR A 124 15.65 5.48 -2.66
N LEU A 125 14.97 6.39 -3.34
CA LEU A 125 14.48 6.24 -4.71
C LEU A 125 15.32 7.11 -5.64
N LYS A 126 15.75 6.57 -6.76
CA LYS A 126 16.56 7.23 -7.78
C LYS A 126 15.72 7.57 -9.01
N ASP A 127 16.21 8.50 -9.80
CA ASP A 127 15.61 8.88 -11.08
C ASP A 127 14.10 9.14 -10.96
N VAL A 128 13.75 9.94 -9.94
CA VAL A 128 12.36 10.27 -9.65
C VAL A 128 11.86 11.28 -10.67
N ASP A 129 10.81 10.92 -11.40
CA ASP A 129 10.16 11.79 -12.38
C ASP A 129 8.63 11.69 -12.21
N ALA A 130 8.03 12.79 -11.79
CA ALA A 130 6.60 12.87 -11.54
C ALA A 130 5.96 13.89 -12.46
N TRP A 131 4.77 13.58 -12.98
CA TRP A 131 4.01 14.45 -13.86
C TRP A 131 2.59 14.60 -13.35
N ILE A 132 2.04 15.80 -13.49
CA ILE A 132 0.62 16.09 -13.35
C ILE A 132 0.15 16.66 -14.67
N VAL A 133 -0.71 15.92 -15.37
CA VAL A 133 -1.18 16.26 -16.71
C VAL A 133 -2.69 16.46 -16.69
N PRO A 134 -3.16 17.67 -17.03
CA PRO A 134 -4.60 17.90 -17.23
C PRO A 134 -5.05 17.33 -18.56
N HIS A 135 -6.23 16.70 -18.56
CA HIS A 135 -6.98 16.27 -19.72
C HIS A 135 -8.36 16.96 -19.70
N GLU A 136 -9.11 16.92 -20.78
CA GLU A 136 -10.42 17.57 -20.90
C GLU A 136 -11.37 17.22 -19.71
N ASN A 137 -11.48 15.94 -19.38
CA ASN A 137 -12.37 15.44 -18.31
C ASN A 137 -11.63 14.68 -17.22
N ALA A 138 -10.32 14.79 -17.13
CA ALA A 138 -9.51 14.07 -16.14
C ALA A 138 -8.26 14.86 -15.74
N VAL A 139 -7.71 14.52 -14.59
CA VAL A 139 -6.33 14.87 -14.24
C VAL A 139 -5.62 13.56 -13.93
N GLU A 140 -4.42 13.43 -14.48
CA GLU A 140 -3.54 12.28 -14.28
C GLU A 140 -2.25 12.72 -13.61
N ALA A 141 -1.86 12.02 -12.56
CA ALA A 141 -0.56 12.15 -11.93
C ALA A 141 0.20 10.84 -12.09
N THR A 142 1.43 10.90 -12.57
CA THR A 142 2.32 9.75 -12.72
C THR A 142 3.60 9.98 -11.94
N LEU A 143 4.20 8.92 -11.44
CA LEU A 143 5.50 8.90 -10.79
C LEU A 143 6.28 7.70 -11.30
N ALA A 144 7.46 7.95 -11.85
CA ALA A 144 8.44 6.93 -12.19
C ALA A 144 9.63 7.04 -11.22
N CYS A 145 10.13 5.92 -10.72
CA CYS A 145 11.29 5.90 -9.83
C CYS A 145 11.96 4.53 -9.78
N LEU A 146 13.20 4.48 -9.31
CA LEU A 146 13.98 3.25 -9.09
C LEU A 146 14.39 3.15 -7.62
N PRO A 147 14.09 2.06 -6.89
CA PRO A 147 14.70 1.80 -5.59
C PRO A 147 16.23 1.74 -5.72
N ALA A 148 16.97 2.40 -4.84
CA ALA A 148 18.44 2.50 -4.93
C ALA A 148 19.15 1.14 -4.93
N ASN A 149 18.55 0.14 -4.30
CA ASN A 149 19.07 -1.22 -4.20
C ASN A 149 18.52 -2.16 -5.28
N SER A 150 17.81 -1.64 -6.27
CA SER A 150 17.27 -2.46 -7.36
C SER A 150 18.40 -3.04 -8.22
N LEU A 151 18.27 -4.32 -8.56
CA LEU A 151 19.13 -5.00 -9.54
C LEU A 151 18.68 -4.72 -10.99
N ASN A 152 17.48 -4.18 -11.17
CA ASN A 152 16.90 -3.86 -12.46
C ASN A 152 16.93 -2.34 -12.69
N ASP A 153 17.22 -1.93 -13.91
CA ASP A 153 17.20 -0.52 -14.34
C ASP A 153 15.80 -0.10 -14.86
N THR A 154 14.78 -0.90 -14.62
CA THR A 154 13.43 -0.61 -15.08
C THR A 154 12.67 0.17 -14.00
N PRO A 155 12.22 1.39 -14.27
CA PRO A 155 11.53 2.20 -13.27
C PRO A 155 10.16 1.64 -12.92
N ILE A 156 9.84 1.69 -11.65
CA ILE A 156 8.50 1.47 -11.10
C ILE A 156 7.62 2.64 -11.55
N ASN A 157 6.41 2.36 -11.99
CA ASN A 157 5.42 3.36 -12.32
C ASN A 157 4.26 3.35 -11.34
N ILE A 158 3.94 4.52 -10.82
CA ILE A 158 2.72 4.78 -10.06
C ILE A 158 1.89 5.80 -10.84
N MET A 159 0.63 5.53 -11.07
CA MET A 159 -0.29 6.45 -11.75
C MET A 159 -1.55 6.63 -10.92
N VAL A 160 -2.01 7.85 -10.85
CA VAL A 160 -3.32 8.19 -10.28
C VAL A 160 -4.08 9.03 -11.29
N ARG A 161 -5.26 8.58 -11.67
CA ARG A 161 -6.14 9.29 -12.61
C ARG A 161 -7.50 9.51 -11.96
N ARG A 162 -7.94 10.78 -11.96
CA ARG A 162 -9.29 11.13 -11.57
C ARG A 162 -10.09 11.53 -12.79
N ASP A 163 -11.03 10.66 -13.17
CA ASP A 163 -11.89 10.80 -14.34
C ASP A 163 -13.27 11.36 -13.93
N ARG A 164 -13.77 12.32 -14.71
CA ARG A 164 -15.06 12.99 -14.53
C ARG A 164 -15.99 12.83 -15.74
N SER A 165 -15.58 12.03 -16.74
CA SER A 165 -16.39 11.79 -17.94
C SER A 165 -17.69 11.02 -17.64
N GLY A 166 -17.69 10.21 -16.58
CA GLY A 166 -18.85 9.44 -16.14
C GLY A 166 -19.84 10.26 -15.31
N LYS A 167 -20.99 9.65 -14.98
CA LYS A 167 -22.00 10.23 -14.08
C LYS A 167 -21.45 10.55 -12.68
N ARG A 168 -20.40 9.87 -12.27
CA ARG A 168 -19.70 10.05 -10.99
C ARG A 168 -18.19 10.07 -11.22
N PRO A 169 -17.47 10.97 -10.55
CA PRO A 169 -16.01 10.96 -10.63
C PRO A 169 -15.44 9.65 -10.05
N ALA A 170 -14.52 9.05 -10.79
CA ALA A 170 -13.78 7.87 -10.37
C ALA A 170 -12.30 8.21 -10.20
N THR A 171 -11.67 7.69 -9.15
CA THR A 171 -10.22 7.79 -8.96
C THR A 171 -9.63 6.40 -9.10
N ARG A 172 -8.69 6.24 -10.02
CA ARG A 172 -7.95 4.99 -10.24
C ARG A 172 -6.49 5.19 -9.90
N TRP A 173 -5.98 4.28 -9.08
CA TRP A 173 -4.57 4.09 -8.84
C TRP A 173 -4.08 2.89 -9.65
N SER A 174 -2.89 2.97 -10.17
CA SER A 174 -2.17 1.81 -10.68
C SER A 174 -0.70 1.88 -10.26
N LEU A 175 -0.17 0.76 -9.86
CA LEU A 175 1.24 0.52 -9.59
C LEU A 175 1.68 -0.60 -10.52
N ASP A 176 2.78 -0.39 -11.23
CA ASP A 176 3.44 -1.40 -12.06
C ASP A 176 4.94 -1.35 -11.75
N THR A 177 5.44 -2.41 -11.15
CA THR A 177 6.85 -2.49 -10.78
C THR A 177 7.74 -2.94 -11.95
N ARG A 178 7.16 -3.44 -13.04
CA ARG A 178 7.88 -3.91 -14.23
C ARG A 178 8.99 -4.92 -13.91
N GLY A 179 8.76 -5.77 -12.90
CA GLY A 179 9.74 -6.76 -12.44
C GLY A 179 10.78 -6.24 -11.45
N THR A 180 10.81 -4.96 -11.15
CA THR A 180 11.57 -4.39 -10.04
C THR A 180 10.86 -4.67 -8.72
N THR A 181 11.57 -4.90 -7.63
CA THR A 181 10.98 -5.07 -6.31
C THR A 181 10.86 -3.73 -5.58
N LEU A 182 9.71 -3.50 -4.95
CA LEU A 182 9.44 -2.35 -4.09
C LEU A 182 9.43 -2.81 -2.62
N PRO A 183 10.30 -2.27 -1.74
CA PRO A 183 10.24 -2.59 -0.32
C PRO A 183 8.88 -2.20 0.29
N CYS A 184 8.19 -3.15 0.93
CA CYS A 184 6.91 -2.88 1.60
C CYS A 184 7.07 -1.84 2.73
N SER A 185 8.26 -1.77 3.34
CA SER A 185 8.60 -0.78 4.36
C SER A 185 8.54 0.66 3.86
N ALA A 186 8.73 0.91 2.56
CA ALA A 186 8.64 2.26 1.98
C ALA A 186 7.25 2.91 2.14
N ILE A 187 6.20 2.09 2.21
CA ILE A 187 4.81 2.54 2.32
C ILE A 187 4.12 2.07 3.62
N ALA A 188 4.86 1.41 4.53
CA ALA A 188 4.30 0.85 5.76
C ALA A 188 3.68 1.92 6.68
N ASP A 189 4.25 3.14 6.73
CA ASP A 189 3.71 4.23 7.52
C ASP A 189 2.40 4.79 6.93
N PHE A 190 2.20 4.66 5.62
CA PHE A 190 0.96 5.04 4.92
C PHE A 190 -0.08 3.91 4.93
N LEU A 191 0.37 2.65 4.79
CA LEU A 191 -0.44 1.43 4.84
C LEU A 191 0.09 0.51 5.95
N PRO A 192 -0.37 0.67 7.21
CA PRO A 192 0.15 -0.06 8.36
C PRO A 192 0.12 -1.58 8.23
N GLU A 193 -0.75 -2.13 7.40
CA GLU A 193 -0.82 -3.56 7.11
C GLU A 193 0.48 -4.09 6.47
N MET A 194 1.21 -3.26 5.74
CA MET A 194 2.49 -3.62 5.13
C MET A 194 3.58 -3.91 6.17
N GLU A 195 3.50 -3.31 7.36
CA GLU A 195 4.40 -3.59 8.47
C GLU A 195 4.31 -5.05 8.96
N LYS A 196 3.11 -5.65 8.88
CA LYS A 196 2.86 -7.04 9.26
C LYS A 196 3.52 -8.05 8.34
N LEU A 197 3.90 -7.64 7.13
CA LEU A 197 4.62 -8.52 6.20
C LEU A 197 6.10 -8.70 6.58
N GLY A 198 6.61 -7.86 7.49
CA GLY A 198 8.02 -7.86 7.90
C GLY A 198 8.85 -6.80 7.17
N VAL A 199 9.97 -6.42 7.80
CA VAL A 199 10.83 -5.32 7.32
C VAL A 199 11.52 -5.60 5.99
N ASN A 200 11.71 -6.88 5.66
CA ASN A 200 12.36 -7.32 4.42
C ASN A 200 11.37 -7.70 3.32
N ALA A 201 10.07 -7.54 3.58
CA ALA A 201 9.06 -7.88 2.59
C ALA A 201 9.13 -6.94 1.38
N GLU A 202 9.01 -7.50 0.20
CA GLU A 202 9.08 -6.79 -1.08
C GLU A 202 7.86 -7.14 -1.94
N PHE A 203 7.39 -6.16 -2.68
CA PHE A 203 6.30 -6.30 -3.64
C PHE A 203 6.85 -6.23 -5.07
N ALA A 204 6.38 -7.12 -5.94
CA ALA A 204 6.61 -7.04 -7.38
C ALA A 204 5.34 -7.42 -8.15
N GLY A 205 5.07 -6.72 -9.26
CA GLY A 205 3.92 -6.97 -10.11
C GLY A 205 3.06 -5.73 -10.32
N THR A 206 1.77 -5.94 -10.53
CA THR A 206 0.80 -4.87 -10.80
C THR A 206 -0.25 -4.80 -9.71
N MET A 207 -0.68 -3.58 -9.41
CA MET A 207 -1.81 -3.30 -8.55
C MET A 207 -2.70 -2.26 -9.21
N THR A 208 -4.00 -2.50 -9.24
CA THR A 208 -4.97 -1.48 -9.63
C THR A 208 -6.00 -1.32 -8.52
N TRP A 209 -6.26 -0.10 -8.12
CA TRP A 209 -7.29 0.24 -7.13
C TRP A 209 -8.17 1.35 -7.68
N GLN A 210 -9.47 1.10 -7.73
CA GLN A 210 -10.44 2.09 -8.20
C GLN A 210 -11.42 2.45 -7.09
N ILE A 211 -11.71 3.74 -6.97
CA ILE A 211 -12.61 4.29 -5.95
C ILE A 211 -13.65 5.17 -6.64
N GLU A 212 -14.93 4.87 -6.43
CA GLU A 212 -16.09 5.65 -6.88
C GLU A 212 -17.03 5.87 -5.71
N LYS A 213 -17.01 7.04 -5.09
CA LYS A 213 -17.84 7.39 -3.92
C LYS A 213 -17.78 6.32 -2.80
N ASN A 214 -18.69 5.35 -2.80
CA ASN A 214 -18.81 4.28 -1.80
C ASN A 214 -18.48 2.88 -2.38
N HIS A 215 -18.08 2.81 -3.64
CA HIS A 215 -17.69 1.59 -4.31
C HIS A 215 -16.19 1.62 -4.57
N TRP A 216 -15.51 0.55 -4.21
CA TRP A 216 -14.12 0.37 -4.53
C TRP A 216 -13.84 -1.08 -4.90
N TRP A 217 -12.83 -1.28 -5.69
CA TRP A 217 -12.27 -2.59 -5.96
C TRP A 217 -10.76 -2.49 -6.09
N ILE A 218 -10.08 -3.61 -5.79
CA ILE A 218 -8.64 -3.76 -5.97
C ILE A 218 -8.35 -5.01 -6.79
N ASP A 219 -7.32 -4.96 -7.62
CA ASP A 219 -6.81 -6.06 -8.40
C ASP A 219 -5.29 -6.15 -8.21
N LEU A 220 -4.82 -7.32 -7.77
CA LEU A 220 -3.42 -7.67 -7.57
C LEU A 220 -3.02 -8.88 -8.42
N GLY A 221 -3.79 -9.21 -9.46
CA GLY A 221 -3.49 -10.34 -10.34
C GLY A 221 -2.11 -10.20 -10.99
N GLY A 222 -1.34 -11.28 -10.98
CA GLY A 222 0.04 -11.30 -11.48
C GLY A 222 1.06 -10.65 -10.57
N SER A 223 0.71 -10.38 -9.31
CA SER A 223 1.63 -9.80 -8.33
C SER A 223 2.18 -10.84 -7.35
N ARG A 224 3.29 -10.49 -6.71
CA ARG A 224 3.90 -11.31 -5.66
C ARG A 224 4.47 -10.47 -4.52
N PHE A 225 4.42 -11.05 -3.32
CA PHE A 225 5.14 -10.56 -2.15
C PHE A 225 6.22 -11.58 -1.80
N THR A 226 7.46 -11.15 -1.70
CA THR A 226 8.61 -12.00 -1.34
C THR A 226 9.15 -11.60 0.02
N ASN A 227 9.92 -12.48 0.65
CA ASN A 227 10.53 -12.27 1.97
C ASN A 227 9.53 -11.92 3.08
N VAL A 228 8.30 -12.43 2.98
CA VAL A 228 7.26 -12.19 3.97
C VAL A 228 7.54 -12.99 5.24
N ALA A 229 7.56 -12.33 6.38
CA ALA A 229 7.80 -12.94 7.68
C ALA A 229 6.50 -13.51 8.25
N LEU A 230 6.35 -14.85 8.24
CA LEU A 230 5.14 -15.52 8.72
C LEU A 230 4.87 -15.32 10.21
N ASP A 231 5.91 -15.24 11.02
CA ASP A 231 5.82 -14.96 12.45
C ASP A 231 5.17 -13.61 12.74
N ARG A 232 5.35 -12.61 11.90
CA ARG A 232 4.69 -11.30 12.02
C ARG A 232 3.20 -11.37 11.69
N ILE A 233 2.83 -12.13 10.66
CA ILE A 233 1.42 -12.33 10.29
C ILE A 233 0.68 -13.08 11.42
N PHE A 234 1.34 -14.06 12.03
CA PHE A 234 0.76 -14.91 13.07
C PHE A 234 1.04 -14.43 14.51
N GLU A 235 1.71 -13.30 14.72
CA GLU A 235 2.12 -12.78 16.04
C GLU A 235 0.96 -12.70 17.05
N ARG A 236 -0.24 -12.35 16.59
CA ARG A 236 -1.44 -12.20 17.44
C ARG A 236 -2.35 -13.43 17.44
N ASN A 237 -1.96 -14.49 16.76
CA ASN A 237 -2.76 -15.70 16.63
C ASN A 237 -2.43 -16.68 17.76
N SER A 238 -3.39 -17.54 18.10
CA SER A 238 -3.17 -18.62 19.07
C SER A 238 -2.27 -19.73 18.53
N HIS A 239 -2.05 -19.74 17.22
CA HIS A 239 -1.18 -20.69 16.54
C HIS A 239 0.15 -20.05 16.20
N ARG A 240 1.21 -20.87 16.19
CA ARG A 240 2.53 -20.45 15.78
C ARG A 240 2.81 -20.88 14.35
N LEU A 241 3.32 -19.97 13.57
CA LEU A 241 3.87 -20.23 12.24
C LEU A 241 4.99 -19.24 12.00
N SER A 242 6.18 -19.73 11.68
CA SER A 242 7.35 -18.92 11.38
C SER A 242 7.99 -19.37 10.08
N GLY A 243 8.88 -18.57 9.55
CA GLY A 243 9.57 -18.80 8.30
C GLY A 243 9.40 -17.63 7.34
N THR A 244 10.13 -17.67 6.23
CA THR A 244 10.06 -16.66 5.18
C THR A 244 9.25 -17.19 4.02
N ALA A 245 8.23 -16.46 3.61
CA ALA A 245 7.28 -16.87 2.59
C ALA A 245 7.30 -15.97 1.35
N THR A 246 6.95 -16.57 0.23
CA THR A 246 6.53 -15.89 -1.00
C THR A 246 5.05 -16.14 -1.21
N PHE A 247 4.29 -15.08 -1.45
CA PHE A 247 2.89 -15.11 -1.86
C PHE A 247 2.82 -14.70 -3.33
N GLU A 248 2.23 -15.53 -4.16
CA GLU A 248 1.99 -15.23 -5.58
C GLU A 248 0.50 -15.23 -5.85
N PHE A 249 0.01 -14.21 -6.56
CA PHE A 249 -1.39 -14.07 -6.93
C PHE A 249 -1.53 -14.21 -8.44
N ASP A 250 -2.06 -15.33 -8.92
CA ASP A 250 -2.42 -15.50 -10.33
C ASP A 250 -3.61 -14.59 -10.67
N ARG A 251 -4.58 -14.56 -9.79
CA ARG A 251 -5.75 -13.69 -9.81
C ARG A 251 -6.00 -13.17 -8.40
N CYS A 252 -6.26 -11.91 -8.28
CA CYS A 252 -6.64 -11.33 -6.97
C CYS A 252 -7.51 -10.11 -7.20
N ARG A 253 -8.79 -10.33 -7.47
CA ARG A 253 -9.76 -9.25 -7.57
C ARG A 253 -10.72 -9.27 -6.40
N ILE A 254 -10.73 -8.16 -5.67
CA ILE A 254 -11.56 -7.94 -4.49
C ILE A 254 -12.51 -6.79 -4.78
N ASP A 255 -13.80 -7.05 -4.75
CA ASP A 255 -14.87 -6.07 -4.93
C ASP A 255 -15.95 -6.28 -3.87
N PRO A 256 -15.85 -5.59 -2.73
CA PRO A 256 -16.79 -5.78 -1.61
C PRO A 256 -18.24 -5.41 -1.97
N HIS A 257 -18.42 -4.50 -2.92
CA HIS A 257 -19.76 -4.05 -3.31
C HIS A 257 -20.51 -5.12 -4.13
N SER A 258 -19.82 -5.74 -5.07
CA SER A 258 -20.39 -6.83 -5.86
C SER A 258 -20.46 -8.15 -5.09
N LYS A 259 -19.88 -8.19 -3.88
CA LYS A 259 -19.73 -9.41 -3.05
C LYS A 259 -19.03 -10.54 -3.81
N ARG A 260 -18.13 -10.17 -4.71
CA ARG A 260 -17.33 -11.12 -5.49
C ARG A 260 -15.88 -11.01 -5.07
N SER A 261 -15.31 -12.12 -4.67
CA SER A 261 -13.88 -12.32 -4.52
C SER A 261 -13.48 -13.44 -5.48
N ASP A 262 -12.51 -13.15 -6.34
CA ASP A 262 -11.86 -14.12 -7.21
C ASP A 262 -10.36 -14.01 -6.93
N ILE A 263 -9.87 -14.90 -6.06
CA ILE A 263 -8.50 -14.86 -5.60
C ILE A 263 -7.92 -16.26 -5.80
N SER A 264 -6.83 -16.37 -6.55
CA SER A 264 -6.07 -17.61 -6.69
C SER A 264 -4.58 -17.32 -6.69
N GLY A 265 -3.82 -18.27 -6.18
CA GLY A 265 -2.38 -18.10 -6.09
C GLY A 265 -1.74 -19.20 -5.25
N SER A 266 -0.53 -18.89 -4.78
CA SER A 266 0.27 -19.81 -3.98
C SER A 266 0.98 -19.13 -2.82
N ILE A 267 1.30 -19.93 -1.82
CA ILE A 267 2.15 -19.58 -0.69
C ILE A 267 3.25 -20.62 -0.63
N ILE A 268 4.50 -20.17 -0.76
CA ILE A 268 5.69 -21.01 -0.59
C ILE A 268 6.48 -20.43 0.56
N ALA A 269 6.72 -21.23 1.62
CA ALA A 269 7.58 -20.85 2.73
C ALA A 269 8.68 -21.88 2.93
N LYS A 270 9.86 -21.42 3.31
CA LYS A 270 11.05 -22.27 3.50
C LYS A 270 11.63 -22.09 4.89
N ASN A 271 12.18 -23.18 5.44
CA ASN A 271 12.95 -23.20 6.68
C ASN A 271 12.20 -22.53 7.86
N GLY A 272 11.02 -23.03 8.18
CA GLY A 272 10.19 -22.49 9.24
C GLY A 272 9.83 -23.48 10.33
N GLN A 273 8.94 -23.04 11.22
CA GLN A 273 8.34 -23.86 12.27
C GLN A 273 6.83 -23.69 12.28
N MET A 274 6.12 -24.77 12.50
CA MET A 274 4.66 -24.79 12.57
C MET A 274 4.19 -25.40 13.90
N GLY A 275 3.38 -24.68 14.64
CA GLY A 275 2.81 -25.15 15.89
C GLY A 275 1.87 -26.34 15.67
N ARG A 276 1.96 -27.34 16.56
CA ARG A 276 1.08 -28.52 16.54
C ARG A 276 -0.40 -28.16 16.55
N SER A 277 -0.77 -27.07 17.25
CA SER A 277 -2.15 -26.60 17.31
C SER A 277 -2.68 -26.16 15.92
N LEU A 278 -1.82 -25.57 15.07
CA LEU A 278 -2.17 -25.19 13.70
C LEU A 278 -2.42 -26.44 12.84
N LEU A 279 -1.58 -27.46 12.96
CA LEU A 279 -1.75 -28.72 12.25
C LEU A 279 -3.03 -29.44 12.64
N ILE A 280 -3.35 -29.48 13.94
CA ILE A 280 -4.60 -30.08 14.44
C ILE A 280 -5.79 -29.31 13.88
N ALA A 281 -5.76 -27.98 13.91
CA ALA A 281 -6.84 -27.15 13.38
C ALA A 281 -7.00 -27.33 11.85
N ALA A 282 -5.89 -27.42 11.11
CA ALA A 282 -5.90 -27.68 9.66
C ALA A 282 -6.50 -29.08 9.34
N ASN A 283 -6.14 -30.10 10.11
CA ASN A 283 -6.73 -31.43 9.97
C ASN A 283 -8.25 -31.43 10.25
N GLN A 284 -8.67 -30.80 11.34
CA GLN A 284 -10.08 -30.82 11.77
C GLN A 284 -10.99 -29.97 10.90
N ASN A 285 -10.54 -28.82 10.46
CA ASN A 285 -11.38 -27.83 9.75
C ASN A 285 -11.16 -27.82 8.23
N CYS A 286 -9.97 -28.19 7.78
CA CYS A 286 -9.62 -28.16 6.35
C CYS A 286 -9.31 -29.55 5.78
N GLY A 287 -9.43 -30.62 6.57
CA GLY A 287 -9.27 -31.99 6.13
C GLY A 287 -7.85 -32.34 5.67
N PHE A 288 -6.83 -31.61 6.14
CA PHE A 288 -5.45 -31.99 5.84
C PHE A 288 -5.09 -33.29 6.56
N GLU A 289 -4.50 -34.24 5.86
CA GLU A 289 -3.98 -35.47 6.44
C GLU A 289 -2.56 -35.21 6.99
N VAL A 290 -2.37 -35.46 8.29
CA VAL A 290 -1.09 -35.25 8.97
C VAL A 290 -0.46 -36.60 9.30
N ARG A 291 0.73 -36.88 8.76
CA ARG A 291 1.49 -38.10 8.96
C ARG A 291 2.76 -37.83 9.77
N LEU A 292 2.59 -37.45 11.02
CA LEU A 292 3.69 -37.11 11.92
C LEU A 292 4.12 -38.31 12.75
N GLN A 293 5.45 -38.46 12.91
CA GLN A 293 6.04 -39.33 13.91
C GLN A 293 6.32 -38.51 15.17
N ASP A 294 6.02 -39.06 16.35
CA ASP A 294 6.19 -38.35 17.64
C ASP A 294 7.61 -37.82 17.88
N ARG A 295 8.62 -38.48 17.32
CA ARG A 295 10.04 -38.05 17.39
C ARG A 295 10.36 -36.73 16.65
N LEU A 296 9.47 -36.28 15.79
CA LEU A 296 9.65 -35.05 15.00
C LEU A 296 9.09 -33.80 15.68
N ILE A 297 8.48 -33.97 16.85
CA ILE A 297 7.89 -32.87 17.63
C ILE A 297 8.95 -32.39 18.61
N ASP A 298 9.27 -31.11 18.60
CA ASP A 298 10.19 -30.51 19.55
C ASP A 298 9.59 -30.43 20.97
N GLN A 299 10.41 -30.02 21.97
CA GLN A 299 9.99 -29.91 23.38
C GLN A 299 8.85 -28.87 23.58
N HIS A 300 8.68 -27.94 22.66
CA HIS A 300 7.67 -26.87 22.72
C HIS A 300 6.40 -27.21 21.91
N GLY A 301 6.38 -28.37 21.24
CA GLY A 301 5.29 -28.81 20.38
C GLY A 301 5.27 -28.12 19.00
N ASP A 302 6.34 -27.42 18.62
CA ASP A 302 6.53 -26.85 17.29
C ASP A 302 7.25 -27.88 16.40
N ILE A 303 6.91 -27.89 15.12
CA ILE A 303 7.42 -28.84 14.15
C ILE A 303 8.20 -28.04 13.11
N PRO A 304 9.50 -28.26 12.96
CA PRO A 304 10.26 -27.65 11.90
C PRO A 304 9.76 -28.14 10.55
N PHE A 305 9.95 -27.33 9.50
CA PHE A 305 9.68 -27.72 8.12
C PHE A 305 10.73 -27.12 7.18
N ASP A 306 11.05 -27.86 6.13
CA ASP A 306 11.93 -27.39 5.07
C ASP A 306 11.15 -26.58 4.04
N LEU A 307 9.93 -27.07 3.75
CA LEU A 307 9.05 -26.49 2.72
C LEU A 307 7.59 -26.59 3.14
N LEU A 308 6.92 -25.47 3.08
CA LEU A 308 5.44 -25.33 3.07
C LEU A 308 5.04 -24.82 1.70
N GLY A 309 4.19 -25.56 0.99
CA GLY A 309 3.67 -25.19 -0.32
C GLY A 309 2.15 -25.36 -0.37
N LEU A 310 1.42 -24.23 -0.47
CA LEU A 310 -0.03 -24.19 -0.54
C LEU A 310 -0.50 -23.39 -1.74
N GLY A 311 -1.24 -24.05 -2.65
CA GLY A 311 -2.08 -23.37 -3.64
C GLY A 311 -3.46 -23.07 -3.03
N PHE A 312 -4.01 -21.91 -3.35
CA PHE A 312 -5.34 -21.51 -2.91
C PHE A 312 -6.18 -20.97 -4.06
N ASN A 313 -7.48 -21.23 -3.97
CA ASN A 313 -8.47 -20.64 -4.88
C ASN A 313 -9.70 -20.26 -4.07
N VAL A 314 -9.98 -18.96 -4.00
CA VAL A 314 -11.13 -18.39 -3.28
C VAL A 314 -12.12 -17.86 -4.31
N ASN A 315 -13.29 -18.43 -4.33
CA ASN A 315 -14.40 -17.95 -5.16
C ASN A 315 -15.61 -17.67 -4.27
N ASN A 316 -15.85 -16.42 -4.00
CA ASN A 316 -16.84 -15.97 -3.02
C ASN A 316 -16.55 -16.56 -1.63
N ALA A 317 -17.50 -17.33 -1.06
CA ALA A 317 -17.37 -17.96 0.25
C ALA A 317 -16.72 -19.36 0.20
N GLN A 318 -16.32 -19.84 -0.97
CA GLN A 318 -15.71 -21.15 -1.16
C GLN A 318 -14.21 -21.05 -1.34
N ILE A 319 -13.48 -21.90 -0.67
CA ILE A 319 -12.02 -21.95 -0.68
C ILE A 319 -11.59 -23.39 -1.00
N ASN A 320 -10.67 -23.50 -1.97
CA ASN A 320 -9.97 -24.75 -2.23
C ASN A 320 -8.50 -24.55 -1.86
N LEU A 321 -7.96 -25.46 -1.06
CA LEU A 321 -6.57 -25.51 -0.68
C LEU A 321 -5.92 -26.78 -1.25
N THR A 322 -4.76 -26.66 -1.86
CA THR A 322 -3.99 -27.75 -2.46
C THR A 322 -2.55 -27.70 -2.02
N GLY A 323 -1.97 -28.85 -1.71
CA GLY A 323 -0.52 -28.95 -1.51
C GLY A 323 0.20 -28.85 -2.85
N ILE A 324 1.26 -28.05 -2.90
CA ILE A 324 2.04 -27.77 -4.12
C ILE A 324 3.54 -27.93 -3.93
N CYS A 325 4.00 -28.55 -2.86
CA CYS A 325 5.44 -28.73 -2.61
C CYS A 325 6.18 -29.37 -3.79
N ARG A 326 5.49 -30.24 -4.54
CA ARG A 326 6.04 -30.86 -5.75
C ARG A 326 6.53 -29.88 -6.82
N ASN A 327 5.98 -28.65 -6.84
CA ASN A 327 6.33 -27.65 -7.85
C ASN A 327 7.68 -26.98 -7.55
N GLU A 328 8.23 -27.21 -6.35
CA GLU A 328 9.51 -26.64 -5.95
C GLU A 328 10.68 -27.56 -6.32
N VAL A 329 11.81 -26.92 -6.64
CA VAL A 329 13.04 -27.62 -7.06
C VAL A 329 13.52 -28.55 -5.93
N GLY A 330 13.74 -29.81 -6.28
CA GLY A 330 14.15 -30.86 -5.37
C GLY A 330 13.00 -31.68 -4.76
N TYR A 331 11.75 -31.33 -5.06
CA TYR A 331 10.55 -32.00 -4.55
C TYR A 331 9.64 -32.57 -5.66
N GLU A 332 10.09 -32.59 -6.91
CA GLU A 332 9.33 -32.99 -8.11
C GLU A 332 8.85 -34.47 -8.04
N GLY A 333 9.53 -35.29 -7.24
CA GLY A 333 9.16 -36.69 -7.02
C GLY A 333 8.00 -36.91 -6.04
N PHE A 334 7.52 -35.86 -5.39
CA PHE A 334 6.45 -35.97 -4.40
C PHE A 334 5.04 -36.10 -5.05
N PRO A 335 4.08 -36.68 -4.30
CA PRO A 335 2.67 -36.60 -4.69
C PRO A 335 2.21 -35.15 -4.94
N THR A 336 1.15 -34.98 -5.72
CA THR A 336 0.64 -33.65 -6.13
C THR A 336 -0.06 -32.86 -5.03
N ASP A 337 -0.32 -33.50 -3.90
CA ASP A 337 -1.13 -32.99 -2.78
C ASP A 337 -0.30 -32.69 -1.51
N VAL A 338 1.03 -32.76 -1.60
CA VAL A 338 1.93 -32.50 -0.45
C VAL A 338 1.96 -31.00 -0.15
N ALA A 339 1.58 -30.65 1.07
CA ALA A 339 1.53 -29.27 1.57
C ALA A 339 2.71 -28.90 2.50
N LEU A 340 3.28 -29.91 3.20
CA LEU A 340 4.40 -29.67 4.14
C LEU A 340 5.40 -30.80 4.09
N CYS A 341 6.69 -30.43 4.07
CA CYS A 341 7.82 -31.36 4.05
C CYS A 341 8.78 -31.08 5.20
N LEU A 342 9.38 -32.14 5.73
CA LEU A 342 10.42 -32.10 6.76
C LEU A 342 11.49 -33.16 6.47
N ASP A 343 12.77 -32.80 6.54
CA ASP A 343 13.92 -33.66 6.25
C ASP A 343 13.79 -34.41 4.90
N GLY A 344 13.20 -33.72 3.90
CA GLY A 344 12.94 -34.31 2.59
C GLY A 344 11.80 -35.34 2.56
N PHE A 345 10.96 -35.40 3.60
CA PHE A 345 9.80 -36.30 3.64
C PHE A 345 8.49 -35.52 3.68
N PRO A 346 7.46 -35.94 2.94
CA PRO A 346 6.13 -35.36 3.00
C PRO A 346 5.43 -35.73 4.32
N ILE A 347 4.96 -34.73 5.06
CA ILE A 347 4.31 -34.92 6.36
C ILE A 347 2.87 -34.42 6.43
N VAL A 348 2.46 -33.49 5.56
CA VAL A 348 1.08 -33.00 5.47
C VAL A 348 0.61 -33.05 4.02
N PHE A 349 -0.60 -33.58 3.84
CA PHE A 349 -1.25 -33.75 2.54
C PHE A 349 -2.58 -32.99 2.52
N SER A 350 -2.86 -32.30 1.46
CA SER A 350 -4.18 -31.71 1.23
C SER A 350 -5.15 -32.74 0.68
N THR A 351 -6.42 -32.64 1.04
CA THR A 351 -7.47 -33.43 0.40
C THR A 351 -8.28 -32.56 -0.55
N PRO A 352 -8.63 -33.05 -1.75
CA PRO A 352 -9.42 -32.28 -2.71
C PRO A 352 -10.85 -32.09 -2.17
N GLN A 353 -11.08 -30.95 -1.55
CA GLN A 353 -12.41 -30.57 -1.06
C GLN A 353 -12.62 -29.07 -1.16
N THR A 354 -13.86 -28.67 -1.33
CA THR A 354 -14.25 -27.29 -1.27
C THR A 354 -14.63 -26.94 0.17
N LEU A 355 -13.94 -25.97 0.74
CA LEU A 355 -14.12 -25.53 2.11
C LEU A 355 -15.03 -24.29 2.14
N ASP A 356 -15.78 -24.13 3.21
CA ASP A 356 -16.38 -22.85 3.55
C ASP A 356 -15.28 -21.91 4.10
N SER A 357 -15.37 -20.63 3.79
CA SER A 357 -14.47 -19.60 4.31
C SER A 357 -14.39 -19.59 5.85
N LEU A 358 -15.48 -19.94 6.54
CA LEU A 358 -15.50 -20.10 8.00
C LEU A 358 -14.57 -21.22 8.49
N SER A 359 -14.44 -22.30 7.75
CA SER A 359 -13.54 -23.41 8.10
C SER A 359 -12.09 -22.95 8.12
N VAL A 360 -11.67 -22.19 7.10
CA VAL A 360 -10.32 -21.63 7.04
C VAL A 360 -10.11 -20.56 8.10
N LEU A 361 -11.12 -19.72 8.35
CA LEU A 361 -11.05 -18.71 9.41
C LEU A 361 -10.85 -19.36 10.79
N ASN A 362 -11.53 -20.48 11.08
CA ASN A 362 -11.35 -21.23 12.32
C ASN A 362 -9.94 -21.82 12.46
N VAL A 363 -9.22 -22.06 11.37
CA VAL A 363 -7.83 -22.49 11.41
C VAL A 363 -6.90 -21.31 11.68
N VAL A 364 -7.11 -20.19 10.99
CA VAL A 364 -6.21 -19.03 11.08
C VAL A 364 -6.47 -18.21 12.36
N ALA A 365 -7.71 -18.16 12.83
CA ALA A 365 -8.12 -17.35 13.98
C ALA A 365 -9.16 -18.07 14.88
N PRO A 366 -8.78 -19.19 15.54
CA PRO A 366 -9.72 -20.06 16.27
C PRO A 366 -10.40 -19.41 17.48
N ASN A 367 -9.87 -18.31 17.99
CA ASN A 367 -10.42 -17.61 19.17
C ASN A 367 -11.43 -16.51 18.81
N TYR A 368 -11.89 -16.45 17.58
CA TYR A 368 -12.97 -15.56 17.21
C TYR A 368 -14.30 -16.07 17.80
N SER A 369 -14.54 -15.73 19.06
CA SER A 369 -15.92 -15.73 19.56
C SER A 369 -16.67 -14.56 18.92
N VAL A 370 -17.99 -14.73 18.72
CA VAL A 370 -18.92 -13.73 18.15
C VAL A 370 -18.92 -12.38 18.90
N ALA A 371 -18.11 -12.21 19.94
CA ALA A 371 -18.02 -11.05 20.83
C ALA A 371 -16.70 -10.26 20.70
N VAL A 372 -15.90 -10.46 19.66
CA VAL A 372 -14.68 -9.66 19.44
C VAL A 372 -15.08 -8.27 18.95
N PRO A 373 -14.61 -7.18 19.59
CA PRO A 373 -14.78 -5.84 19.05
C PRO A 373 -14.13 -5.80 17.67
N MET A 374 -14.95 -5.58 16.64
CA MET A 374 -14.48 -5.49 15.26
C MET A 374 -13.54 -4.29 15.16
N SER A 375 -12.26 -4.52 14.95
CA SER A 375 -11.38 -3.49 14.44
C SER A 375 -11.76 -3.25 12.97
N ASP A 376 -11.56 -2.03 12.46
CA ASP A 376 -11.81 -1.71 11.05
C ASP A 376 -11.13 -2.71 10.08
N GLN A 377 -10.03 -3.30 10.52
CA GLN A 377 -9.26 -4.30 9.78
C GLN A 377 -9.93 -5.69 9.76
N THR A 378 -10.54 -6.08 10.89
CA THR A 378 -11.30 -7.34 10.98
C THR A 378 -12.60 -7.23 10.21
N ASP A 379 -13.25 -6.08 10.26
CA ASP A 379 -14.47 -5.79 9.50
C ASP A 379 -14.18 -5.86 7.99
N TRP A 380 -13.04 -5.34 7.55
CA TRP A 380 -12.58 -5.44 6.18
C TRP A 380 -12.37 -6.91 5.73
N LEU A 381 -11.66 -7.71 6.53
CA LEU A 381 -11.39 -9.12 6.25
C LEU A 381 -12.68 -9.94 6.27
N MET A 382 -13.56 -9.69 7.24
CA MET A 382 -14.85 -10.36 7.37
C MET A 382 -15.79 -10.01 6.20
N ASN A 383 -15.79 -8.77 5.74
CA ASN A 383 -16.58 -8.34 4.58
C ASN A 383 -16.09 -8.97 3.26
N ILE A 384 -14.81 -9.36 3.17
CA ILE A 384 -14.25 -10.08 2.02
C ILE A 384 -14.59 -11.57 2.08
N LEU A 385 -14.41 -12.20 3.24
CA LEU A 385 -14.49 -13.66 3.41
C LEU A 385 -15.91 -14.15 3.70
N ILE A 386 -16.74 -13.34 4.37
CA ILE A 386 -18.08 -13.72 4.78
C ILE A 386 -19.08 -12.68 4.26
N PRO A 387 -19.74 -12.93 3.13
CA PRO A 387 -20.79 -12.03 2.66
C PRO A 387 -21.89 -11.95 3.74
N PRO A 388 -22.35 -10.74 4.13
CA PRO A 388 -23.33 -10.58 5.19
C PRO A 388 -24.62 -11.33 4.83
N SER A 389 -24.96 -12.35 5.62
CA SER A 389 -26.14 -13.19 5.44
C SER A 389 -27.44 -12.53 5.89
N ARG A 390 -27.39 -11.28 6.40
CA ARG A 390 -28.58 -10.52 6.83
C ARG A 390 -28.42 -9.02 6.57
N PRO A 391 -29.48 -8.30 6.17
CA PRO A 391 -29.46 -6.84 6.13
C PRO A 391 -29.21 -6.31 7.55
N MET A 392 -28.19 -5.49 7.74
CA MET A 392 -27.92 -4.83 9.02
C MET A 392 -29.11 -3.96 9.42
N PRO A 393 -29.53 -3.98 10.71
CA PRO A 393 -30.52 -3.05 11.19
C PRO A 393 -30.00 -1.61 11.05
N THR A 394 -30.89 -0.73 10.57
CA THR A 394 -30.64 0.67 10.16
C THR A 394 -30.26 1.64 11.30
N ASN A 395 -29.80 1.15 12.45
CA ASN A 395 -29.47 1.96 13.64
C ASN A 395 -27.96 2.01 13.94
N GLN A 396 -27.12 2.19 12.93
CA GLN A 396 -25.75 2.65 13.21
C GLN A 396 -25.72 4.18 13.34
N PRO A 397 -25.04 4.74 14.36
CA PRO A 397 -24.81 6.18 14.42
C PRO A 397 -24.07 6.59 13.15
N ARG A 398 -24.64 7.51 12.39
CA ARG A 398 -24.01 8.09 11.22
C ARG A 398 -22.66 8.66 11.63
N ILE A 399 -21.57 7.99 11.26
CA ILE A 399 -20.25 8.60 11.27
C ILE A 399 -20.37 9.81 10.35
N ARG A 400 -20.33 11.00 10.92
CA ARG A 400 -20.30 12.24 10.16
C ARG A 400 -19.03 12.20 9.32
N SER A 401 -19.20 11.98 8.03
CA SER A 401 -18.12 12.18 7.09
C SER A 401 -17.64 13.62 7.20
N ALA A 402 -16.33 13.83 7.22
CA ALA A 402 -15.66 15.13 7.32
C ALA A 402 -15.93 16.08 6.10
N ASN A 403 -17.03 15.90 5.39
CA ASN A 403 -17.39 16.65 4.19
C ASN A 403 -18.33 17.85 4.45
N ASN A 404 -18.57 18.24 5.70
CA ASN A 404 -19.40 19.41 6.01
C ASN A 404 -18.54 20.60 6.50
N TRP A 405 -17.60 21.03 5.67
CA TRP A 405 -17.06 22.40 5.74
C TRP A 405 -17.78 23.29 4.73
N HIS A 406 -19.06 23.60 4.98
CA HIS A 406 -19.77 24.75 4.43
C HIS A 406 -20.13 25.67 5.59
N GLY A 407 -19.15 26.45 6.02
CA GLY A 407 -19.31 27.58 6.92
C GLY A 407 -18.65 28.80 6.30
N GLY A 408 -19.21 29.31 5.21
CA GLY A 408 -18.92 30.66 4.75
C GLY A 408 -19.68 31.66 5.64
N PRO A 409 -19.08 32.81 6.03
CA PRO A 409 -19.76 33.82 6.82
C PRO A 409 -20.90 34.46 6.00
N THR A 410 -22.08 34.43 6.57
CA THR A 410 -23.26 35.17 6.08
C THR A 410 -22.99 36.66 6.25
N ILE A 411 -22.72 37.38 5.18
CA ILE A 411 -22.71 38.85 5.19
C ILE A 411 -24.16 39.31 5.19
N SER A 412 -24.63 39.81 6.34
CA SER A 412 -25.88 40.56 6.45
C SER A 412 -25.72 41.90 5.75
N GLN A 413 -26.55 42.13 4.70
CA GLN A 413 -26.76 43.49 4.13
C GLN A 413 -27.53 44.33 5.12
N PRO A 414 -27.17 45.61 5.34
CA PRO A 414 -28.01 46.57 6.03
C PRO A 414 -29.10 47.09 5.06
N GLN A 415 -30.23 47.38 5.67
CA GLN A 415 -31.36 48.07 5.04
C GLN A 415 -31.01 49.49 4.59
#